data_54e786ca84b7c25f8e303de54c3c1f58
#
_entry.id   54e786ca84b7c25f8e303de54c3c1f58
#
_cell.length_a   1.000
_cell.length_b   1.000
_cell.length_c   1.000
_cell.angle_alpha   90.00
_cell.angle_beta   90.00
_cell.angle_gamma   90.00
#
_symmetry.space_group_name_H-M   'P 1'
#
loop_
_entity.id
_entity.type
_entity.pdbx_description
1 polymer ?
#
loop_
_entity_poly.entity_id
_entity_poly.type
_entity_poly.pdbx_seq_one_letter_code
_entity_poly.pdbx_strand_id
1 'polypeptide(L)'
;FIATDTDGAVYDENGRVIRTLVSTKTTYFDNKNLYLFENPLISSYSYKNNKIELWHMKGKKGHMITDKSAYISDNVLIYPGFEDSAIKRATADYLNYDFGLDMVTSEELVNIYGNDFFTTGTKFSFDLNSNVLKYKGNPNATYYPQSK
;
A
#
# COMPACT_ATOMS: atom_id res chain seq x y z
N PHE A 1 -7.95 0.07 -23.98
CA PHE A 1 -7.27 -1.18 -24.38
C PHE A 1 -7.15 -2.14 -23.19
N ILE A 2 -6.86 -3.39 -23.47
CA ILE A 2 -6.69 -4.43 -22.47
C ILE A 2 -5.30 -5.05 -22.65
N ALA A 3 -4.58 -5.22 -21.55
CA ALA A 3 -3.26 -5.86 -21.55
C ALA A 3 -3.20 -6.93 -20.45
N THR A 4 -2.44 -7.98 -20.69
CA THR A 4 -2.18 -9.04 -19.71
C THR A 4 -0.72 -8.94 -19.23
N ASP A 5 -0.49 -9.37 -17.99
CA ASP A 5 0.84 -9.38 -17.36
C ASP A 5 1.54 -8.02 -17.51
N THR A 6 0.85 -6.98 -17.03
CA THR A 6 1.35 -5.61 -17.14
C THR A 6 2.31 -5.26 -16.01
N ASP A 7 3.29 -4.43 -16.35
CA ASP A 7 4.35 -3.97 -15.46
C ASP A 7 4.66 -2.51 -15.80
N GLY A 8 4.61 -1.65 -14.79
CA GLY A 8 4.85 -0.23 -14.98
C GLY A 8 5.63 0.37 -13.82
N ALA A 9 6.29 1.50 -14.10
CA ALA A 9 7.08 2.21 -13.11
C ALA A 9 6.95 3.71 -13.30
N VAL A 10 7.00 4.44 -12.16
CA VAL A 10 7.03 5.89 -12.12
C VAL A 10 8.33 6.32 -11.45
N TYR A 11 8.99 7.32 -12.03
CA TYR A 11 10.29 7.82 -11.58
C TYR A 11 10.17 9.27 -11.11
N ASP A 12 11.03 9.65 -10.16
CA ASP A 12 11.15 11.04 -9.75
C ASP A 12 12.04 11.83 -10.73
N GLU A 13 12.26 13.11 -10.42
CA GLU A 13 13.06 14.01 -11.26
C GLU A 13 14.53 13.56 -11.40
N ASN A 14 15.01 12.78 -10.44
CA ASN A 14 16.39 12.28 -10.43
C ASN A 14 16.53 10.90 -11.09
N GLY A 15 15.44 10.38 -11.68
CA GLY A 15 15.44 9.07 -12.34
C GLY A 15 15.33 7.90 -11.38
N ARG A 16 15.00 8.13 -10.10
CA ARG A 16 14.79 7.05 -9.12
C ARG A 16 13.35 6.57 -9.17
N VAL A 17 13.15 5.24 -9.10
CA VAL A 17 11.81 4.69 -9.07
C VAL A 17 11.12 5.08 -7.76
N ILE A 18 9.90 5.60 -7.84
CA ILE A 18 9.10 5.94 -6.67
C ILE A 18 7.90 5.01 -6.50
N ARG A 19 7.46 4.38 -7.59
CA ARG A 19 6.31 3.51 -7.56
C ARG A 19 6.36 2.50 -8.69
N THR A 20 5.99 1.27 -8.41
CA THR A 20 5.81 0.25 -9.46
C THR A 20 4.44 -0.36 -9.34
N LEU A 21 3.94 -0.89 -10.46
CA LEU A 21 2.69 -1.60 -10.53
C LEU A 21 2.86 -2.85 -11.36
N VAL A 22 2.38 -3.98 -10.83
CA VAL A 22 2.29 -5.24 -11.56
C VAL A 22 0.85 -5.73 -11.48
N SER A 23 0.31 -6.28 -12.56
CA SER A 23 -1.07 -6.76 -12.62
C SER A 23 -1.18 -7.89 -13.63
N THR A 24 -2.03 -8.87 -13.37
CA THR A 24 -2.27 -9.96 -14.32
C THR A 24 -3.10 -9.49 -15.51
N LYS A 25 -3.97 -8.52 -15.32
CA LYS A 25 -4.77 -7.92 -16.38
C LYS A 25 -5.03 -6.45 -16.07
N THR A 26 -4.87 -5.60 -17.07
CA THR A 26 -5.14 -4.17 -16.97
C THR A 26 -6.08 -3.76 -18.10
N THR A 27 -7.14 -3.04 -17.75
CA THR A 27 -8.03 -2.40 -18.72
C THR A 27 -7.89 -0.89 -18.56
N TYR A 28 -7.59 -0.20 -19.64
CA TYR A 28 -7.40 1.26 -19.64
C TYR A 28 -8.50 1.96 -20.39
N PHE A 29 -9.09 2.96 -19.76
CA PHE A 29 -10.11 3.85 -20.33
C PHE A 29 -9.51 5.24 -20.49
N ASP A 30 -9.10 5.55 -21.70
CA ASP A 30 -8.34 6.76 -22.04
C ASP A 30 -9.08 8.05 -21.67
N ASN A 31 -10.37 8.13 -22.03
CA ASN A 31 -11.19 9.32 -21.79
C ASN A 31 -11.47 9.59 -20.28
N LYS A 32 -11.16 8.64 -19.41
CA LYS A 32 -11.39 8.77 -17.97
C LYS A 32 -10.09 8.75 -17.16
N ASN A 33 -8.95 8.58 -17.81
CA ASN A 33 -7.65 8.35 -17.14
C ASN A 33 -7.73 7.25 -16.10
N LEU A 34 -8.50 6.20 -16.38
CA LEU A 34 -8.85 5.14 -15.45
C LEU A 34 -8.23 3.83 -15.89
N TYR A 35 -7.56 3.16 -14.94
CA TYR A 35 -7.07 1.79 -15.08
C TYR A 35 -7.85 0.89 -14.16
N LEU A 36 -8.30 -0.26 -14.67
CA LEU A 36 -8.85 -1.36 -13.85
C LEU A 36 -7.85 -2.50 -13.84
N PHE A 37 -7.62 -3.08 -12.66
CA PHE A 37 -6.62 -4.13 -12.47
C PHE A 37 -7.23 -5.40 -11.91
N GLU A 38 -6.71 -6.53 -12.36
CA GLU A 38 -6.86 -7.82 -11.69
C GLU A 38 -5.52 -8.20 -11.07
N ASN A 39 -5.57 -8.61 -9.82
CA ASN A 39 -4.40 -8.99 -9.01
C ASN A 39 -3.29 -7.92 -9.02
N PRO A 40 -3.61 -6.67 -8.65
CA PRO A 40 -2.58 -5.63 -8.64
C PRO A 40 -1.61 -5.82 -7.49
N LEU A 41 -0.35 -5.48 -7.73
CA LEU A 41 0.69 -5.28 -6.73
C LEU A 41 1.29 -3.90 -6.98
N ILE A 42 1.08 -2.99 -6.05
CA ILE A 42 1.66 -1.64 -6.09
C ILE A 42 2.75 -1.57 -5.05
N SER A 43 3.91 -1.05 -5.44
CA SER A 43 5.05 -0.88 -4.54
C SER A 43 5.43 0.58 -4.48
N SER A 44 5.61 1.11 -3.27
CA SER A 44 6.02 2.48 -3.02
C SER A 44 7.43 2.49 -2.46
N TYR A 45 8.30 3.31 -3.05
CA TYR A 45 9.71 3.42 -2.70
C TYR A 45 9.95 4.77 -2.04
N SER A 46 10.53 4.77 -0.83
CA SER A 46 10.96 5.98 -0.13
C SER A 46 12.47 5.92 0.10
N TYR A 47 13.14 7.02 -0.18
CA TYR A 47 14.59 7.14 -0.07
C TYR A 47 14.91 7.99 1.15
N LYS A 48 15.36 7.35 2.24
CA LYS A 48 15.61 8.00 3.53
C LYS A 48 16.99 7.61 4.06
N ASN A 49 17.80 8.61 4.42
CA ASN A 49 19.08 8.39 5.13
C ASN A 49 19.94 7.28 4.49
N ASN A 50 20.08 7.31 3.16
CA ASN A 50 20.82 6.31 2.37
C ASN A 50 20.20 4.91 2.40
N LYS A 51 18.94 4.80 2.83
CA LYS A 51 18.19 3.54 2.81
C LYS A 51 16.99 3.68 1.88
N ILE A 52 16.59 2.56 1.30
CA ILE A 52 15.37 2.47 0.52
C ILE A 52 14.35 1.71 1.36
N GLU A 53 13.25 2.35 1.69
CA GLU A 53 12.12 1.70 2.34
C GLU A 53 11.04 1.44 1.30
N LEU A 54 10.67 0.19 1.15
CA LEU A 54 9.75 -0.27 0.12
C LEU A 54 8.54 -0.90 0.80
N TRP A 55 7.36 -0.44 0.41
CA TRP A 55 6.10 -1.01 0.88
C TRP A 55 5.34 -1.60 -0.30
N HIS A 56 4.87 -2.82 -0.14
CA HIS A 56 4.05 -3.52 -1.10
C HIS A 56 2.59 -3.54 -0.67
N MET A 57 1.69 -3.34 -1.63
CA MET A 57 0.25 -3.35 -1.41
C MET A 57 -0.38 -4.20 -2.51
N LYS A 58 -1.05 -5.27 -2.14
CA LYS A 58 -1.68 -6.16 -3.12
C LYS A 58 -3.11 -6.52 -2.73
N GLY A 59 -3.89 -6.89 -3.72
CA GLY A 59 -5.25 -7.37 -3.57
C GLY A 59 -5.67 -8.15 -4.81
N LYS A 60 -6.95 -8.51 -4.87
CA LYS A 60 -7.49 -9.23 -6.03
C LYS A 60 -7.96 -8.30 -7.13
N LYS A 61 -8.40 -7.11 -6.77
CA LYS A 61 -8.92 -6.10 -7.69
C LYS A 61 -8.41 -4.73 -7.33
N GLY A 62 -8.38 -3.85 -8.30
CA GLY A 62 -8.03 -2.48 -8.06
C GLY A 62 -8.37 -1.58 -9.23
N HIS A 63 -8.31 -0.29 -8.98
CA HIS A 63 -8.36 0.71 -10.02
C HIS A 63 -7.41 1.86 -9.68
N MET A 64 -7.03 2.60 -10.69
CA MET A 64 -6.13 3.74 -10.53
C MET A 64 -6.61 4.88 -11.41
N ILE A 65 -6.58 6.07 -10.87
CA ILE A 65 -6.73 7.31 -11.63
C ILE A 65 -5.32 7.86 -11.82
N THR A 66 -4.93 8.05 -13.07
CA THR A 66 -3.58 8.47 -13.44
C THR A 66 -3.11 9.66 -12.62
N ASP A 67 -1.94 9.55 -12.02
CA ASP A 67 -1.26 10.57 -11.22
C ASP A 67 -2.03 11.05 -9.97
N LYS A 68 -3.13 10.39 -9.60
CA LYS A 68 -3.91 10.81 -8.43
C LYS A 68 -3.93 9.77 -7.33
N SER A 69 -4.48 8.58 -7.62
CA SER A 69 -4.75 7.61 -6.56
C SER A 69 -4.90 6.21 -7.10
N ALA A 70 -4.75 5.25 -6.22
CA ALA A 70 -5.10 3.86 -6.47
C ALA A 70 -6.03 3.34 -5.37
N TYR A 71 -6.92 2.44 -5.76
CA TYR A 71 -7.81 1.72 -4.86
C TYR A 71 -7.57 0.23 -5.06
N ILE A 72 -7.36 -0.50 -3.98
CA ILE A 72 -7.15 -1.95 -4.01
C ILE A 72 -8.18 -2.59 -3.09
N SER A 73 -8.78 -3.68 -3.51
CA SER A 73 -9.80 -4.38 -2.74
C SER A 73 -9.66 -5.89 -2.83
N ASP A 74 -10.41 -6.56 -1.96
CA ASP A 74 -10.51 -8.01 -1.83
C ASP A 74 -9.20 -8.66 -1.36
N ASN A 75 -9.15 -8.98 -0.08
CA ASN A 75 -7.99 -9.58 0.59
C ASN A 75 -6.73 -8.73 0.44
N VAL A 76 -6.82 -7.48 0.84
CA VAL A 76 -5.70 -6.57 0.72
C VAL A 76 -4.63 -6.91 1.75
N LEU A 77 -3.40 -6.93 1.31
CA LEU A 77 -2.22 -7.17 2.13
C LEU A 77 -1.21 -6.05 1.89
N ILE A 78 -0.74 -5.45 2.97
CA ILE A 78 0.33 -4.46 2.97
C ILE A 78 1.51 -5.09 3.71
N TYR A 79 2.69 -5.07 3.11
CA TYR A 79 3.88 -5.65 3.75
C TYR A 79 5.15 -4.92 3.31
N PRO A 80 6.17 -4.87 4.20
CA PRO A 80 7.42 -4.22 3.86
C PRO A 80 8.29 -5.09 2.94
N GLY A 81 9.04 -4.42 2.08
CA GLY A 81 10.10 -5.03 1.28
C GLY A 81 11.48 -4.69 1.82
N PHE A 82 11.61 -4.41 3.12
CA PHE A 82 12.87 -4.12 3.79
C PHE A 82 12.89 -4.82 5.16
N GLU A 83 14.09 -5.05 5.72
CA GLU A 83 14.24 -5.92 6.88
C GLU A 83 13.85 -5.24 8.20
N ASP A 84 14.25 -4.10 8.52
CA ASP A 84 14.15 -3.51 9.87
C ASP A 84 12.76 -2.95 10.24
N SER A 85 11.69 -3.42 9.60
CA SER A 85 10.36 -2.95 9.91
C SER A 85 9.80 -3.63 11.16
N ALA A 86 9.24 -2.83 12.08
CA ALA A 86 8.49 -3.34 13.22
C ALA A 86 7.17 -3.99 12.80
N ILE A 87 6.65 -3.62 11.63
CA ILE A 87 5.43 -4.17 11.06
C ILE A 87 5.79 -5.30 10.10
N LYS A 88 5.16 -6.47 10.28
CA LYS A 88 5.32 -7.61 9.35
C LYS A 88 4.34 -7.54 8.21
N ARG A 89 3.10 -7.20 8.49
CA ARG A 89 2.03 -7.08 7.50
C ARG A 89 0.82 -6.38 8.08
N ALA A 90 -0.02 -5.87 7.20
CA ALA A 90 -1.35 -5.40 7.56
C ALA A 90 -2.35 -6.00 6.57
N THR A 91 -3.57 -6.26 7.03
CA THR A 91 -4.66 -6.78 6.21
C THR A 91 -5.85 -5.87 6.29
N ALA A 92 -6.58 -5.75 5.19
CA ALA A 92 -7.78 -4.91 5.08
C ALA A 92 -8.68 -5.45 3.97
N ASP A 93 -9.96 -5.03 3.97
CA ASP A 93 -10.86 -5.36 2.86
C ASP A 93 -10.57 -4.51 1.64
N TYR A 94 -10.19 -3.26 1.86
CA TYR A 94 -9.75 -2.35 0.80
C TYR A 94 -8.78 -1.32 1.35
N LEU A 95 -8.09 -0.62 0.45
CA LEU A 95 -7.34 0.58 0.79
C LEU A 95 -7.37 1.58 -0.36
N ASN A 96 -7.22 2.85 0.01
CA ASN A 96 -6.94 3.95 -0.92
C ASN A 96 -5.50 4.40 -0.74
N TYR A 97 -4.81 4.62 -1.84
CA TYR A 97 -3.48 5.20 -1.85
C TYR A 97 -3.53 6.53 -2.60
N ASP A 98 -3.36 7.62 -1.88
CA ASP A 98 -3.28 8.97 -2.43
C ASP A 98 -1.83 9.26 -2.81
N PHE A 99 -1.55 9.41 -4.09
CA PHE A 99 -0.19 9.58 -4.59
C PHE A 99 0.41 10.93 -4.17
N GLY A 100 -0.40 11.99 -4.16
CA GLY A 100 0.09 13.31 -3.81
C GLY A 100 0.48 13.45 -2.35
N LEU A 101 -0.28 12.83 -1.46
CA LEU A 101 -0.01 12.82 -0.02
C LEU A 101 0.92 11.70 0.40
N ASP A 102 1.14 10.71 -0.47
CA ASP A 102 1.86 9.47 -0.17
C ASP A 102 1.26 8.77 1.07
N MET A 103 -0.05 8.69 1.08
CA MET A 103 -0.82 8.22 2.23
C MET A 103 -1.79 7.11 1.84
N VAL A 104 -1.83 6.07 2.68
CA VAL A 104 -2.75 4.95 2.54
C VAL A 104 -3.84 5.07 3.59
N THR A 105 -5.09 4.92 3.20
CA THR A 105 -6.25 5.02 4.11
C THR A 105 -7.23 3.89 3.88
N SER A 106 -8.00 3.55 4.93
CA SER A 106 -9.12 2.63 4.85
C SER A 106 -10.12 2.98 5.96
N GLU A 107 -11.41 3.07 5.64
CA GLU A 107 -12.46 3.34 6.63
C GLU A 107 -12.84 2.10 7.42
N GLU A 108 -12.71 0.92 6.81
CA GLU A 108 -13.08 -0.35 7.41
C GLU A 108 -11.98 -0.89 8.32
N LEU A 109 -12.19 -2.08 8.87
CA LEU A 109 -11.26 -2.72 9.78
C LEU A 109 -9.91 -3.00 9.12
N VAL A 110 -8.84 -2.58 9.78
CA VAL A 110 -7.46 -2.88 9.41
C VAL A 110 -6.78 -3.60 10.56
N ASN A 111 -6.15 -4.73 10.26
CA ASN A 111 -5.36 -5.50 11.23
C ASN A 111 -3.88 -5.33 10.91
N ILE A 112 -3.09 -4.99 11.93
CA ILE A 112 -1.64 -4.82 11.78
C ILE A 112 -0.93 -5.85 12.65
N TYR A 113 -0.06 -6.64 12.04
CA TYR A 113 0.75 -7.66 12.70
C TYR A 113 2.18 -7.16 12.76
N GLY A 114 2.69 -6.95 13.96
CA GLY A 114 4.07 -6.54 14.19
C GLY A 114 4.92 -7.68 14.74
N ASN A 115 6.18 -7.37 15.01
CA ASN A 115 7.10 -8.33 15.63
C ASN A 115 6.67 -8.67 17.06
N ASP A 116 6.22 -7.68 17.80
CA ASP A 116 5.89 -7.81 19.22
C ASP A 116 4.47 -7.37 19.54
N PHE A 117 3.65 -7.10 18.52
CA PHE A 117 2.33 -6.53 18.75
C PHE A 117 1.35 -6.92 17.65
N PHE A 118 0.07 -6.79 18.00
CA PHE A 118 -1.05 -6.84 17.07
C PHE A 118 -1.95 -5.66 17.36
N THR A 119 -2.35 -4.92 16.34
CA THR A 119 -3.32 -3.84 16.48
C THR A 119 -4.45 -4.00 15.49
N THR A 120 -5.61 -3.48 15.84
CA THR A 120 -6.77 -3.46 14.98
C THR A 120 -7.56 -2.17 15.21
N GLY A 121 -8.23 -1.68 14.18
CA GLY A 121 -9.05 -0.49 14.27
C GLY A 121 -9.65 -0.13 12.94
N THR A 122 -10.44 0.94 12.94
CA THR A 122 -11.07 1.50 11.74
C THR A 122 -10.57 2.91 11.49
N LYS A 123 -10.92 3.48 10.34
CA LYS A 123 -10.47 4.82 9.94
C LYS A 123 -8.94 4.95 10.04
N PHE A 124 -8.31 3.99 9.40
CA PHE A 124 -6.86 3.84 9.38
C PHE A 124 -6.21 4.83 8.41
N SER A 125 -5.04 5.35 8.78
CA SER A 125 -4.17 6.06 7.86
C SER A 125 -2.70 5.68 8.10
N PHE A 126 -1.95 5.57 7.03
CA PHE A 126 -0.52 5.29 7.07
C PHE A 126 0.19 6.26 6.14
N ASP A 127 1.04 7.11 6.72
CA ASP A 127 1.89 8.03 5.97
C ASP A 127 3.17 7.29 5.60
N LEU A 128 3.35 7.04 4.30
CA LEU A 128 4.50 6.28 3.79
C LEU A 128 5.83 7.05 3.93
N ASN A 129 5.77 8.38 4.01
CA ASN A 129 6.99 9.19 4.19
C ASN A 129 7.49 9.17 5.62
N SER A 130 6.59 9.32 6.59
CA SER A 130 6.95 9.39 8.02
C SER A 130 6.85 8.05 8.73
N ASN A 131 6.24 7.04 8.10
CA ASN A 131 5.91 5.75 8.72
C ASN A 131 4.99 5.87 9.94
N VAL A 132 4.14 6.90 9.96
CA VAL A 132 3.19 7.11 11.05
C VAL A 132 1.86 6.46 10.72
N LEU A 133 1.41 5.60 11.62
CA LEU A 133 0.13 4.90 11.57
C LEU A 133 -0.85 5.55 12.53
N LYS A 134 -2.11 5.68 12.12
CA LYS A 134 -3.18 6.20 12.97
C LYS A 134 -4.46 5.43 12.76
N TYR A 135 -5.19 5.20 13.86
CA TYR A 135 -6.58 4.75 13.84
C TYR A 135 -7.43 5.84 14.49
N LYS A 136 -8.53 6.24 13.86
CA LYS A 136 -9.50 7.17 14.45
C LYS A 136 -10.70 6.45 15.06
N GLY A 137 -10.91 5.17 14.75
CA GLY A 137 -12.04 4.41 15.22
C GLY A 137 -11.65 3.10 15.88
N ASN A 138 -12.16 2.84 17.06
CA ASN A 138 -12.08 1.57 17.79
C ASN A 138 -10.68 0.94 17.83
N PRO A 139 -9.63 1.70 18.21
CA PRO A 139 -8.28 1.13 18.26
C PRO A 139 -8.16 0.12 19.40
N ASN A 140 -7.50 -0.99 19.10
CA ASN A 140 -7.18 -2.01 20.09
C ASN A 140 -5.79 -2.55 19.80
N ALA A 141 -5.00 -2.77 20.86
CA ALA A 141 -3.62 -3.22 20.71
C ALA A 141 -3.32 -4.34 21.70
N THR A 142 -2.62 -5.36 21.23
CA THR A 142 -2.11 -6.45 22.04
C THR A 142 -0.60 -6.52 21.85
N TYR A 143 0.14 -6.52 22.95
CA TYR A 143 1.59 -6.61 22.94
C TYR A 143 2.01 -7.98 23.44
N TYR A 144 2.96 -8.59 22.74
CA TYR A 144 3.47 -9.91 23.09
C TYR A 144 4.79 -9.75 23.85
N PRO A 145 5.01 -10.53 24.93
CA PRO A 145 6.29 -10.50 25.62
C PRO A 145 7.40 -10.99 24.68
N GLN A 146 8.52 -10.28 24.68
CA GLN A 146 9.68 -10.76 23.94
C GLN A 146 10.28 -11.97 24.62
N SER A 147 10.57 -13.01 23.85
CA SER A 147 11.34 -14.14 24.35
C SER A 147 12.81 -13.76 24.44
N LYS A 148 13.37 -14.01 25.59
CA LYS A 148 14.80 -13.78 25.80
C LYS A 148 15.61 -14.99 25.38
#